data_9500bfe5b3e247d2a1ebcbcd96821ca7
#
_entry.id   9500bfe5b3e247d2a1ebcbcd96821ca7
#
_cell.length_a   1.000
_cell.length_b   1.000
_cell.length_c   1.000
_cell.angle_alpha   90.00
_cell.angle_beta   90.00
_cell.angle_gamma   90.00
#
_symmetry.space_group_name_H-M   'P 1'
#
loop_
_entity.id
_entity.type
_entity.pdbx_description
1 polymer ?
#
loop_
_entity_poly.entity_id
_entity_poly.type
_entity_poly.pdbx_seq_one_letter_code
_entity_poly.pdbx_strand_id
1 'polypeptide(L)'
;MKTVLITGANKGIGFETARQLAQLNYFVYLGSRNKEHGLEAVKKLNDIGITNVETVAIDVADINSVRQARQELETKISSLDILINNAGIAGDQPQDFATGDVENLRRVFDTNFFGTVQTTQEFLPLLKKSGQAAIINVSSEVGSIALRTETGRNTNRDKYNTYGSSKTALNAFTVMLANELHDTGIIVNSVTPGYTATDLNQFQGAKTPEQGAMPIVKLAIQSDPGITAKFFKDGGEVAW
;
A
#
# COMPACT_ATOMS: atom_id res chain seq x y z
N MET A 1 14.95 13.72 9.76
CA MET A 1 13.74 13.62 8.89
C MET A 1 13.35 12.15 8.88
N LYS A 2 12.08 11.83 9.14
CA LYS A 2 11.59 10.44 9.05
C LYS A 2 11.58 9.97 7.60
N THR A 3 11.86 8.70 7.38
CA THR A 3 11.96 8.07 6.05
C THR A 3 10.74 7.21 5.76
N VAL A 4 10.25 7.26 4.53
CA VAL A 4 9.09 6.50 4.06
C VAL A 4 9.41 5.79 2.76
N LEU A 5 9.11 4.51 2.66
CA LEU A 5 9.06 3.77 1.39
C LEU A 5 7.61 3.53 1.00
N ILE A 6 7.24 3.91 -0.23
CA ILE A 6 5.90 3.69 -0.78
C ILE A 6 6.01 2.85 -2.05
N THR A 7 5.48 1.63 -2.07
CA THR A 7 5.49 0.80 -3.28
C THR A 7 4.41 1.26 -4.28
N GLY A 8 4.70 1.18 -5.59
CA GLY A 8 3.78 1.61 -6.64
C GLY A 8 3.46 3.11 -6.62
N ALA A 9 4.47 3.95 -6.32
CA ALA A 9 4.29 5.39 -6.08
C ALA A 9 4.58 6.30 -7.28
N ASN A 10 4.79 5.75 -8.48
CA ASN A 10 5.05 6.55 -9.68
C ASN A 10 3.80 7.24 -10.27
N LYS A 11 2.60 6.88 -9.81
CA LYS A 11 1.31 7.45 -10.26
C LYS A 11 0.19 7.23 -9.23
N GLY A 12 -0.96 7.85 -9.49
CA GLY A 12 -2.20 7.63 -8.74
C GLY A 12 -2.09 7.94 -7.25
N ILE A 13 -2.70 7.11 -6.42
CA ILE A 13 -2.75 7.27 -4.96
C ILE A 13 -1.36 7.25 -4.34
N GLY A 14 -0.48 6.35 -4.78
CA GLY A 14 0.88 6.27 -4.25
C GLY A 14 1.70 7.53 -4.50
N PHE A 15 1.59 8.12 -5.69
CA PHE A 15 2.24 9.39 -6.03
C PHE A 15 1.72 10.55 -5.17
N GLU A 16 0.40 10.65 -5.01
CA GLU A 16 -0.21 11.69 -4.16
C GLU A 16 0.14 11.50 -2.68
N THR A 17 0.20 10.26 -2.19
CA THR A 17 0.68 9.95 -0.85
C THR A 17 2.13 10.42 -0.67
N ALA A 18 2.99 10.15 -1.66
CA ALA A 18 4.38 10.61 -1.65
C ALA A 18 4.48 12.14 -1.62
N ARG A 19 3.71 12.84 -2.48
CA ARG A 19 3.65 14.29 -2.52
C ARG A 19 3.26 14.89 -1.18
N GLN A 20 2.16 14.40 -0.60
CA GLN A 20 1.63 14.92 0.67
C GLN A 20 2.58 14.65 1.85
N LEU A 21 3.20 13.46 1.95
CA LEU A 21 4.16 13.16 3.00
C LEU A 21 5.45 13.97 2.85
N ALA A 22 5.93 14.17 1.62
CA ALA A 22 7.10 15.00 1.38
C ALA A 22 6.84 16.47 1.76
N GLN A 23 5.64 17.01 1.51
CA GLN A 23 5.21 18.34 1.97
C GLN A 23 5.14 18.45 3.51
N LEU A 24 4.92 17.33 4.20
CA LEU A 24 4.97 17.22 5.66
C LEU A 24 6.37 16.95 6.21
N ASN A 25 7.40 17.17 5.37
CA ASN A 25 8.81 17.06 5.75
C ASN A 25 9.27 15.61 6.05
N TYR A 26 8.68 14.60 5.39
CA TYR A 26 9.23 13.25 5.34
C TYR A 26 10.17 13.12 4.14
N PHE A 27 11.21 12.29 4.24
CA PHE A 27 11.99 11.87 3.06
C PHE A 27 11.32 10.64 2.45
N VAL A 28 10.89 10.73 1.20
CA VAL A 28 10.07 9.70 0.56
C VAL A 28 10.83 8.97 -0.54
N TYR A 29 10.95 7.66 -0.40
CA TYR A 29 11.40 6.74 -1.44
C TYR A 29 10.19 6.26 -2.24
N LEU A 30 10.10 6.74 -3.50
CA LEU A 30 9.08 6.31 -4.45
C LEU A 30 9.46 4.96 -5.07
N GLY A 31 8.81 3.89 -4.65
CA GLY A 31 8.94 2.58 -5.27
C GLY A 31 8.21 2.51 -6.61
N SER A 32 8.91 2.16 -7.67
CA SER A 32 8.34 1.97 -9.01
C SER A 32 8.96 0.74 -9.68
N ARG A 33 8.12 -0.11 -10.32
CA ARG A 33 8.61 -1.26 -11.08
C ARG A 33 9.46 -0.84 -12.29
N ASN A 34 9.05 0.22 -12.96
CA ASN A 34 9.81 0.82 -14.06
C ASN A 34 10.60 2.01 -13.52
N LYS A 35 11.94 1.98 -13.70
CA LYS A 35 12.84 2.99 -13.20
C LYS A 35 12.60 4.37 -13.85
N GLU A 36 12.35 4.39 -15.15
CA GLU A 36 12.09 5.62 -15.90
C GLU A 36 10.83 6.32 -15.39
N HIS A 37 9.73 5.58 -15.18
CA HIS A 37 8.51 6.14 -14.61
C HIS A 37 8.73 6.66 -13.18
N GLY A 38 9.60 6.01 -12.40
CA GLY A 38 9.98 6.49 -11.07
C GLY A 38 10.75 7.83 -11.15
N LEU A 39 11.71 7.95 -12.07
CA LEU A 39 12.46 9.18 -12.30
C LEU A 39 11.57 10.33 -12.80
N GLU A 40 10.61 10.04 -13.70
CA GLU A 40 9.62 11.03 -14.15
C GLU A 40 8.73 11.51 -13.00
N ALA A 41 8.34 10.62 -12.10
CA ALA A 41 7.54 10.98 -10.92
C ALA A 41 8.32 11.87 -9.96
N VAL A 42 9.58 11.55 -9.69
CA VAL A 42 10.48 12.41 -8.89
C VAL A 42 10.68 13.78 -9.56
N LYS A 43 10.91 13.80 -10.88
CA LYS A 43 11.03 15.06 -11.62
C LYS A 43 9.79 15.94 -11.48
N LYS A 44 8.58 15.37 -11.61
CA LYS A 44 7.32 16.12 -11.41
C LYS A 44 7.23 16.77 -10.03
N LEU A 45 7.70 16.08 -8.98
CA LEU A 45 7.71 16.63 -7.62
C LEU A 45 8.77 17.73 -7.47
N ASN A 46 9.95 17.53 -8.03
CA ASN A 46 11.02 18.55 -8.03
C ASN A 46 10.60 19.84 -8.77
N ASP A 47 9.88 19.69 -9.88
CA ASP A 47 9.38 20.83 -10.69
C ASP A 47 8.41 21.73 -9.89
N ILE A 48 7.80 21.20 -8.82
CA ILE A 48 6.93 21.97 -7.89
C ILE A 48 7.60 22.26 -6.54
N GLY A 49 8.95 22.12 -6.46
CA GLY A 49 9.75 22.48 -5.28
C GLY A 49 9.81 21.40 -4.17
N ILE A 50 9.33 20.18 -4.42
CA ILE A 50 9.44 19.07 -3.48
C ILE A 50 10.69 18.26 -3.83
N THR A 51 11.77 18.40 -3.04
CA THR A 51 13.09 17.81 -3.32
C THR A 51 13.50 16.68 -2.38
N ASN A 52 12.76 16.43 -1.33
CA ASN A 52 12.96 15.35 -0.34
C ASN A 52 12.33 14.03 -0.80
N VAL A 53 12.57 13.69 -2.06
CA VAL A 53 12.05 12.48 -2.73
C VAL A 53 13.13 11.84 -3.60
N GLU A 54 13.19 10.52 -3.58
CA GLU A 54 14.00 9.72 -4.49
C GLU A 54 13.18 8.53 -5.02
N THR A 55 13.57 7.98 -6.18
CA THR A 55 12.97 6.75 -6.69
C THR A 55 13.80 5.53 -6.34
N VAL A 56 13.13 4.40 -6.10
CA VAL A 56 13.72 3.08 -5.93
C VAL A 56 13.04 2.13 -6.91
N ALA A 57 13.83 1.40 -7.69
CA ALA A 57 13.31 0.37 -8.59
C ALA A 57 12.89 -0.85 -7.76
N ILE A 58 11.58 -1.17 -7.76
CA ILE A 58 11.03 -2.30 -7.02
C ILE A 58 9.81 -2.87 -7.73
N ASP A 59 9.89 -4.13 -8.16
CA ASP A 59 8.75 -4.97 -8.51
C ASP A 59 8.41 -5.85 -7.32
N VAL A 60 7.27 -5.58 -6.70
CA VAL A 60 6.86 -6.32 -5.50
C VAL A 60 6.55 -7.79 -5.77
N ALA A 61 6.27 -8.19 -7.01
CA ALA A 61 6.05 -9.57 -7.41
C ALA A 61 7.35 -10.35 -7.65
N ASP A 62 8.50 -9.67 -7.77
CA ASP A 62 9.82 -10.29 -7.93
C ASP A 62 10.67 -10.13 -6.67
N ILE A 63 10.90 -11.23 -5.96
CA ILE A 63 11.71 -11.23 -4.71
C ILE A 63 13.14 -10.72 -4.93
N ASN A 64 13.75 -10.94 -6.09
CA ASN A 64 15.09 -10.44 -6.37
C ASN A 64 15.08 -8.92 -6.53
N SER A 65 14.06 -8.37 -7.18
CA SER A 65 13.85 -6.93 -7.27
C SER A 65 13.65 -6.29 -5.88
N VAL A 66 12.85 -6.93 -5.02
CA VAL A 66 12.63 -6.46 -3.64
C VAL A 66 13.93 -6.47 -2.84
N ARG A 67 14.74 -7.53 -2.95
CA ARG A 67 16.05 -7.62 -2.29
C ARG A 67 17.04 -6.56 -2.77
N GLN A 68 17.09 -6.31 -4.07
CA GLN A 68 17.92 -5.25 -4.64
C GLN A 68 17.50 -3.87 -4.13
N ALA A 69 16.19 -3.59 -4.11
CA ALA A 69 15.65 -2.34 -3.56
C ALA A 69 16.02 -2.17 -2.08
N ARG A 70 15.93 -3.22 -1.26
CA ARG A 70 16.35 -3.19 0.14
C ARG A 70 17.85 -2.91 0.26
N GLN A 71 18.70 -3.61 -0.50
CA GLN A 71 20.14 -3.39 -0.49
C GLN A 71 20.50 -1.96 -0.90
N GLU A 72 19.84 -1.41 -1.91
CA GLU A 72 20.02 -0.01 -2.29
C GLU A 72 19.67 0.94 -1.14
N LEU A 73 18.52 0.75 -0.48
CA LEU A 73 18.13 1.60 0.63
C LEU A 73 19.08 1.49 1.83
N GLU A 74 19.60 0.31 2.15
CA GLU A 74 20.57 0.12 3.24
C GLU A 74 21.86 0.92 3.06
N THR A 75 22.24 1.30 1.83
CA THR A 75 23.38 2.19 1.59
C THR A 75 23.06 3.65 1.86
N LYS A 76 21.78 4.02 1.90
CA LYS A 76 21.31 5.41 1.99
C LYS A 76 20.76 5.78 3.37
N ILE A 77 20.16 4.80 4.08
CA ILE A 77 19.50 5.02 5.37
C ILE A 77 19.91 3.97 6.40
N SER A 78 19.98 4.39 7.66
CA SER A 78 20.24 3.49 8.79
C SER A 78 18.97 2.78 9.29
N SER A 79 17.79 3.39 9.09
CA SER A 79 16.48 2.87 9.50
C SER A 79 15.40 3.36 8.54
N LEU A 80 14.30 2.60 8.46
CA LEU A 80 13.08 2.97 7.75
C LEU A 80 11.96 3.20 8.78
N ASP A 81 11.33 4.38 8.74
CA ASP A 81 10.28 4.72 9.72
C ASP A 81 8.90 4.24 9.27
N ILE A 82 8.61 4.28 7.96
CA ILE A 82 7.29 3.91 7.45
C ILE A 82 7.44 3.10 6.15
N LEU A 83 6.80 1.94 6.11
CA LEU A 83 6.57 1.18 4.88
C LEU A 83 5.10 1.27 4.49
N ILE A 84 4.81 1.81 3.30
CA ILE A 84 3.47 1.85 2.72
C ILE A 84 3.40 0.86 1.56
N ASN A 85 2.77 -0.27 1.77
CA ASN A 85 2.47 -1.26 0.76
C ASN A 85 1.25 -0.81 -0.06
N ASN A 86 1.50 0.00 -1.10
CA ASN A 86 0.47 0.56 -1.95
C ASN A 86 0.40 -0.12 -3.33
N ALA A 87 1.46 -0.77 -3.80
CA ALA A 87 1.44 -1.47 -5.08
C ALA A 87 0.31 -2.49 -5.15
N GLY A 88 -0.43 -2.50 -6.26
CA GLY A 88 -1.52 -3.43 -6.47
C GLY A 88 -2.08 -3.35 -7.89
N ILE A 89 -2.75 -4.42 -8.30
CA ILE A 89 -3.47 -4.55 -9.57
C ILE A 89 -4.90 -5.01 -9.33
N ALA A 90 -5.82 -4.60 -10.19
CA ALA A 90 -7.21 -5.06 -10.11
C ALA A 90 -7.40 -6.47 -10.67
N GLY A 91 -6.57 -6.88 -11.61
CA GLY A 91 -6.78 -8.08 -12.43
C GLY A 91 -7.76 -7.84 -13.57
N ASP A 92 -7.88 -8.85 -14.43
CA ASP A 92 -8.75 -8.82 -15.61
C ASP A 92 -10.20 -9.20 -15.25
N GLN A 93 -11.15 -8.79 -16.07
CA GLN A 93 -12.55 -9.17 -15.98
C GLN A 93 -12.85 -10.31 -16.97
N PRO A 94 -13.79 -11.24 -16.65
CA PRO A 94 -14.58 -11.35 -15.42
C PRO A 94 -13.77 -11.93 -14.23
N GLN A 95 -14.23 -11.67 -12.99
CA GLN A 95 -13.58 -12.13 -11.76
C GLN A 95 -14.45 -13.11 -10.95
N ASP A 96 -15.33 -13.83 -11.61
CA ASP A 96 -16.20 -14.82 -10.97
C ASP A 96 -15.39 -16.03 -10.49
N PHE A 97 -15.60 -16.49 -9.26
CA PHE A 97 -14.93 -17.68 -8.76
C PHE A 97 -15.42 -18.97 -9.41
N ALA A 98 -16.68 -19.01 -9.85
CA ALA A 98 -17.26 -20.20 -10.45
C ALA A 98 -16.73 -20.49 -11.86
N THR A 99 -16.35 -19.44 -12.62
CA THR A 99 -16.03 -19.54 -14.05
C THR A 99 -14.82 -18.71 -14.46
N GLY A 100 -14.24 -17.94 -13.54
CA GLY A 100 -13.13 -17.03 -13.81
C GLY A 100 -11.80 -17.74 -14.02
N ASP A 101 -10.84 -17.01 -14.57
CA ASP A 101 -9.50 -17.51 -14.85
C ASP A 101 -8.65 -17.58 -13.55
N VAL A 102 -8.17 -18.77 -13.22
CA VAL A 102 -7.31 -19.03 -12.06
C VAL A 102 -5.94 -18.35 -12.22
N GLU A 103 -5.41 -18.22 -13.43
CA GLU A 103 -4.13 -17.53 -13.66
C GLU A 103 -4.25 -16.03 -13.38
N ASN A 104 -5.39 -15.42 -13.72
CA ASN A 104 -5.69 -14.05 -13.31
C ASN A 104 -5.73 -13.92 -11.77
N LEU A 105 -6.36 -14.88 -11.08
CA LEU A 105 -6.38 -14.92 -9.61
C LEU A 105 -4.96 -15.01 -9.03
N ARG A 106 -4.12 -15.92 -9.54
CA ARG A 106 -2.72 -16.07 -9.11
C ARG A 106 -1.95 -14.77 -9.28
N ARG A 107 -2.00 -14.17 -10.47
CA ARG A 107 -1.30 -12.91 -10.78
C ARG A 107 -1.71 -11.76 -9.84
N VAL A 108 -3.00 -11.68 -9.50
CA VAL A 108 -3.50 -10.66 -8.56
C VAL A 108 -2.97 -10.93 -7.15
N PHE A 109 -2.95 -12.18 -6.70
CA PHE A 109 -2.38 -12.57 -5.41
C PHE A 109 -0.87 -12.37 -5.37
N ASP A 110 -0.14 -12.70 -6.43
CA ASP A 110 1.31 -12.50 -6.52
C ASP A 110 1.69 -11.03 -6.27
N THR A 111 0.94 -10.10 -6.84
CA THR A 111 1.20 -8.67 -6.63
C THR A 111 0.64 -8.17 -5.29
N ASN A 112 -0.66 -8.39 -5.04
CA ASN A 112 -1.37 -7.70 -3.95
C ASN A 112 -1.11 -8.30 -2.58
N PHE A 113 -0.84 -9.60 -2.51
CA PHE A 113 -0.63 -10.35 -1.28
C PHE A 113 0.81 -10.80 -1.10
N PHE A 114 1.30 -11.72 -1.94
CA PHE A 114 2.67 -12.23 -1.81
C PHE A 114 3.71 -11.12 -1.98
N GLY A 115 3.48 -10.19 -2.91
CA GLY A 115 4.33 -9.00 -3.09
C GLY A 115 4.39 -8.12 -1.85
N THR A 116 3.27 -7.93 -1.15
CA THR A 116 3.24 -7.22 0.13
C THR A 116 3.98 -7.99 1.23
N VAL A 117 3.74 -9.31 1.34
CA VAL A 117 4.40 -10.15 2.35
C VAL A 117 5.92 -10.11 2.19
N GLN A 118 6.42 -10.42 0.99
CA GLN A 118 7.88 -10.45 0.75
C GLN A 118 8.53 -9.07 0.86
N THR A 119 7.87 -8.00 0.42
CA THR A 119 8.36 -6.64 0.63
C THR A 119 8.48 -6.34 2.12
N THR A 120 7.45 -6.64 2.90
CA THR A 120 7.45 -6.42 4.35
C THR A 120 8.57 -7.21 5.03
N GLN A 121 8.74 -8.49 4.70
CA GLN A 121 9.78 -9.34 5.27
C GLN A 121 11.19 -8.80 4.99
N GLU A 122 11.46 -8.39 3.75
CA GLU A 122 12.78 -7.88 3.36
C GLU A 122 13.09 -6.52 4.01
N PHE A 123 12.09 -5.64 4.21
CA PHE A 123 12.30 -4.34 4.84
C PHE A 123 12.15 -4.34 6.36
N LEU A 124 11.67 -5.43 6.97
CA LEU A 124 11.50 -5.55 8.42
C LEU A 124 12.79 -5.28 9.23
N PRO A 125 14.00 -5.69 8.81
CA PRO A 125 15.23 -5.36 9.52
C PRO A 125 15.50 -3.85 9.61
N LEU A 126 15.17 -3.07 8.55
CA LEU A 126 15.30 -1.61 8.57
C LEU A 126 14.22 -0.94 9.43
N LEU A 127 12.99 -1.46 9.41
CA LEU A 127 11.89 -0.99 10.25
C LEU A 127 12.20 -1.20 11.75
N LYS A 128 12.76 -2.35 12.12
CA LYS A 128 13.16 -2.64 13.51
C LYS A 128 14.22 -1.69 14.06
N LYS A 129 15.03 -1.06 13.18
CA LYS A 129 16.05 -0.07 13.59
C LYS A 129 15.47 1.31 13.87
N SER A 130 14.23 1.61 13.48
CA SER A 130 13.60 2.92 13.70
C SER A 130 13.18 3.16 15.17
N GLY A 131 12.97 2.10 15.95
CA GLY A 131 12.45 2.21 17.33
C GLY A 131 10.95 2.50 17.43
N GLN A 132 10.35 3.13 16.42
CA GLN A 132 8.90 3.37 16.32
C GLN A 132 8.49 3.42 14.82
N ALA A 133 8.34 2.26 14.22
CA ALA A 133 8.01 2.17 12.81
C ALA A 133 6.52 1.86 12.56
N ALA A 134 6.06 2.16 11.34
CA ALA A 134 4.71 1.85 10.89
C ALA A 134 4.73 1.06 9.57
N ILE A 135 3.88 0.05 9.47
CA ILE A 135 3.56 -0.67 8.25
C ILE A 135 2.10 -0.37 7.90
N ILE A 136 1.88 0.19 6.72
CA ILE A 136 0.55 0.57 6.24
C ILE A 136 0.25 -0.22 4.96
N ASN A 137 -0.75 -1.07 5.04
CA ASN A 137 -1.21 -1.88 3.90
C ASN A 137 -2.41 -1.19 3.23
N VAL A 138 -2.24 -0.76 1.99
CA VAL A 138 -3.33 -0.16 1.21
C VAL A 138 -4.27 -1.25 0.73
N SER A 139 -5.38 -1.40 1.45
CA SER A 139 -6.43 -2.37 1.20
C SER A 139 -7.63 -1.73 0.48
N SER A 140 -8.79 -2.35 0.58
CA SER A 140 -10.03 -1.90 -0.03
C SER A 140 -11.24 -2.40 0.77
N GLU A 141 -12.34 -1.64 0.80
CA GLU A 141 -13.61 -2.08 1.38
C GLU A 141 -14.16 -3.37 0.74
N VAL A 142 -13.80 -3.66 -0.53
CA VAL A 142 -14.18 -4.94 -1.17
C VAL A 142 -13.45 -6.15 -0.55
N GLY A 143 -12.40 -5.92 0.25
CA GLY A 143 -11.72 -6.95 1.04
C GLY A 143 -12.29 -7.18 2.43
N SER A 144 -13.30 -6.41 2.86
CA SER A 144 -13.97 -6.60 4.14
C SER A 144 -15.01 -7.73 4.04
N ILE A 145 -14.84 -8.78 4.83
CA ILE A 145 -15.82 -9.89 4.91
C ILE A 145 -17.11 -9.38 5.56
N ALA A 146 -17.00 -8.57 6.61
CA ALA A 146 -18.18 -8.00 7.28
C ALA A 146 -19.05 -7.20 6.30
N LEU A 147 -18.47 -6.31 5.51
CA LEU A 147 -19.22 -5.53 4.51
C LEU A 147 -19.80 -6.38 3.37
N ARG A 148 -19.22 -7.56 3.09
CA ARG A 148 -19.74 -8.48 2.07
C ARG A 148 -20.93 -9.32 2.59
N THR A 149 -21.02 -9.51 3.89
CA THR A 149 -22.08 -10.29 4.54
C THR A 149 -23.24 -9.42 5.04
N GLU A 150 -23.14 -8.08 4.91
CA GLU A 150 -24.27 -7.18 5.19
C GLU A 150 -25.49 -7.51 4.33
N THR A 151 -26.67 -7.31 4.90
CA THR A 151 -27.95 -7.56 4.22
C THR A 151 -28.11 -6.64 2.99
N GLY A 152 -28.32 -7.27 1.84
CA GLY A 152 -28.46 -6.59 0.56
C GLY A 152 -27.25 -6.83 -0.34
N ARG A 153 -27.46 -7.64 -1.40
CA ARG A 153 -26.43 -7.94 -2.38
C ARG A 153 -25.96 -6.68 -3.10
N ASN A 154 -24.68 -6.37 -3.02
CA ASN A 154 -24.07 -5.28 -3.77
C ASN A 154 -23.39 -5.84 -5.03
N THR A 155 -24.10 -5.83 -6.15
CA THR A 155 -23.63 -6.38 -7.44
C THR A 155 -22.38 -5.69 -7.98
N ASN A 156 -22.09 -4.45 -7.57
CA ASN A 156 -20.84 -3.78 -7.97
C ASN A 156 -19.63 -4.35 -7.24
N ARG A 157 -19.79 -4.82 -5.99
CA ARG A 157 -18.72 -5.51 -5.25
C ARG A 157 -18.45 -6.89 -5.83
N ASP A 158 -19.46 -7.59 -6.34
CA ASP A 158 -19.34 -8.93 -6.92
C ASP A 158 -18.46 -8.95 -8.17
N LYS A 159 -18.33 -7.84 -8.89
CA LYS A 159 -17.45 -7.70 -10.06
C LYS A 159 -15.96 -7.80 -9.73
N TYR A 160 -15.57 -7.69 -8.44
CA TYR A 160 -14.18 -7.65 -8.01
C TYR A 160 -13.85 -8.79 -7.04
N ASN A 161 -14.30 -10.02 -7.32
CA ASN A 161 -14.10 -11.15 -6.41
C ASN A 161 -12.62 -11.54 -6.28
N THR A 162 -11.88 -11.66 -7.40
CA THR A 162 -10.44 -11.92 -7.40
C THR A 162 -9.67 -10.83 -6.66
N TYR A 163 -9.90 -9.58 -6.99
CA TYR A 163 -9.27 -8.44 -6.31
C TYR A 163 -9.67 -8.39 -4.82
N GLY A 164 -10.96 -8.53 -4.53
CA GLY A 164 -11.50 -8.51 -3.18
C GLY A 164 -10.88 -9.58 -2.30
N SER A 165 -10.77 -10.82 -2.79
CA SER A 165 -10.15 -11.91 -2.03
C SER A 165 -8.67 -11.66 -1.73
N SER A 166 -7.92 -11.05 -2.66
CA SER A 166 -6.54 -10.66 -2.39
C SER A 166 -6.44 -9.59 -1.29
N LYS A 167 -7.40 -8.65 -1.25
CA LYS A 167 -7.46 -7.62 -0.19
C LYS A 167 -7.97 -8.18 1.14
N THR A 168 -8.81 -9.21 1.13
CA THR A 168 -9.19 -9.97 2.34
C THR A 168 -7.97 -10.68 2.93
N ALA A 169 -7.17 -11.35 2.09
CA ALA A 169 -5.92 -11.98 2.52
C ALA A 169 -4.94 -10.94 3.10
N LEU A 170 -4.82 -9.77 2.46
CA LEU A 170 -4.01 -8.65 2.96
C LEU A 170 -4.49 -8.12 4.32
N ASN A 171 -5.80 -8.05 4.54
CA ASN A 171 -6.39 -7.68 5.82
C ASN A 171 -6.05 -8.70 6.91
N ALA A 172 -6.17 -10.00 6.62
CA ALA A 172 -5.77 -11.05 7.53
C ALA A 172 -4.26 -10.98 7.87
N PHE A 173 -3.40 -10.79 6.87
CA PHE A 173 -1.96 -10.58 7.07
C PHE A 173 -1.68 -9.39 7.99
N THR A 174 -2.39 -8.28 7.83
CA THR A 174 -2.24 -7.08 8.67
C THR A 174 -2.45 -7.40 10.15
N VAL A 175 -3.54 -8.10 10.48
CA VAL A 175 -3.86 -8.47 11.88
C VAL A 175 -2.83 -9.45 12.44
N MET A 176 -2.49 -10.50 11.68
CA MET A 176 -1.54 -11.53 12.11
C MET A 176 -0.16 -10.95 12.33
N LEU A 177 0.33 -10.12 11.39
CA LEU A 177 1.63 -9.46 11.52
C LEU A 177 1.67 -8.45 12.68
N ALA A 178 0.59 -7.71 12.92
CA ALA A 178 0.48 -6.81 14.07
C ALA A 178 0.64 -7.57 15.40
N ASN A 179 0.03 -8.76 15.49
CA ASN A 179 0.15 -9.64 16.66
C ASN A 179 1.57 -10.20 16.82
N GLU A 180 2.22 -10.61 15.72
CA GLU A 180 3.62 -11.08 15.74
C GLU A 180 4.62 -10.00 16.16
N LEU A 181 4.32 -8.73 15.85
CA LEU A 181 5.21 -7.60 16.10
C LEU A 181 4.85 -6.78 17.36
N HIS A 182 3.91 -7.24 18.18
CA HIS A 182 3.37 -6.44 19.30
C HIS A 182 4.43 -5.93 20.29
N ASP A 183 5.50 -6.69 20.53
CA ASP A 183 6.59 -6.32 21.44
C ASP A 183 7.72 -5.50 20.79
N THR A 184 7.58 -5.16 19.51
CA THR A 184 8.65 -4.50 18.74
C THR A 184 8.49 -2.98 18.63
N GLY A 185 7.35 -2.43 19.03
CA GLY A 185 6.98 -1.04 18.79
C GLY A 185 6.58 -0.72 17.33
N ILE A 186 6.52 -1.72 16.45
CA ILE A 186 6.06 -1.55 15.07
C ILE A 186 4.54 -1.68 15.03
N ILE A 187 3.86 -0.65 14.52
CA ILE A 187 2.41 -0.69 14.30
C ILE A 187 2.09 -1.14 12.88
N VAL A 188 1.06 -1.96 12.73
CA VAL A 188 0.63 -2.51 11.43
C VAL A 188 -0.86 -2.30 11.25
N ASN A 189 -1.25 -1.57 10.20
CA ASN A 189 -2.65 -1.27 9.93
C ASN A 189 -2.98 -1.39 8.44
N SER A 190 -4.23 -1.67 8.13
CA SER A 190 -4.81 -1.55 6.79
C SER A 190 -5.53 -0.21 6.63
N VAL A 191 -5.55 0.31 5.41
CA VAL A 191 -6.31 1.51 5.06
C VAL A 191 -6.93 1.37 3.68
N THR A 192 -8.17 1.83 3.51
CA THR A 192 -8.80 1.96 2.20
C THR A 192 -8.83 3.41 1.75
N PRO A 193 -8.39 3.72 0.52
CA PRO A 193 -8.52 5.06 -0.07
C PRO A 193 -9.97 5.41 -0.42
N GLY A 194 -10.87 4.40 -0.42
CA GLY A 194 -12.20 4.51 -1.03
C GLY A 194 -12.16 4.39 -2.56
N TYR A 195 -13.30 4.58 -3.21
CA TYR A 195 -13.40 4.46 -4.67
C TYR A 195 -12.80 5.69 -5.36
N THR A 196 -11.53 5.56 -5.72
CA THR A 196 -10.67 6.64 -6.22
C THR A 196 -10.38 6.46 -7.71
N ALA A 197 -10.53 7.53 -8.51
CA ALA A 197 -10.27 7.54 -9.95
C ALA A 197 -8.78 7.38 -10.24
N THR A 198 -8.36 6.20 -10.68
CA THR A 198 -6.98 5.85 -11.06
C THR A 198 -6.99 4.91 -12.26
N ASP A 199 -5.81 4.65 -12.84
CA ASP A 199 -5.65 3.64 -13.89
C ASP A 199 -6.19 2.26 -13.47
N LEU A 200 -6.13 1.91 -12.19
CA LEU A 200 -6.58 0.61 -11.66
C LEU A 200 -8.06 0.34 -11.96
N ASN A 201 -8.88 1.38 -12.04
CA ASN A 201 -10.31 1.28 -12.33
C ASN A 201 -10.74 2.13 -13.52
N GLN A 202 -9.81 2.40 -14.47
CA GLN A 202 -10.08 3.20 -15.67
C GLN A 202 -10.66 4.59 -15.33
N PHE A 203 -10.18 5.19 -14.25
CA PHE A 203 -10.60 6.50 -13.74
C PHE A 203 -12.08 6.62 -13.34
N GLN A 204 -12.73 5.50 -13.01
CA GLN A 204 -14.16 5.45 -12.62
C GLN A 204 -14.38 5.64 -11.11
N GLY A 205 -13.57 6.41 -10.43
CA GLY A 205 -13.72 6.69 -9.00
C GLY A 205 -14.47 7.99 -8.72
N ALA A 206 -15.16 8.05 -7.57
CA ALA A 206 -15.80 9.29 -7.10
C ALA A 206 -14.80 10.26 -6.43
N LYS A 207 -13.65 9.75 -5.95
CA LYS A 207 -12.59 10.53 -5.33
C LYS A 207 -11.45 10.79 -6.30
N THR A 208 -10.78 11.93 -6.15
CA THR A 208 -9.49 12.17 -6.82
C THR A 208 -8.36 11.38 -6.14
N PRO A 209 -7.22 11.13 -6.81
CA PRO A 209 -6.04 10.53 -6.18
C PRO A 209 -5.59 11.26 -4.92
N GLU A 210 -5.67 12.59 -4.91
CA GLU A 210 -5.36 13.42 -3.75
C GLU A 210 -6.27 13.10 -2.55
N GLN A 211 -7.58 13.01 -2.78
CA GLN A 211 -8.54 12.62 -1.74
C GLN A 211 -8.35 11.17 -1.28
N GLY A 212 -7.97 10.27 -2.19
CA GLY A 212 -7.67 8.87 -1.87
C GLY A 212 -6.40 8.71 -1.03
N ALA A 213 -5.43 9.60 -1.18
CA ALA A 213 -4.19 9.60 -0.40
C ALA A 213 -4.40 10.07 1.05
N MET A 214 -5.38 10.94 1.31
CA MET A 214 -5.58 11.56 2.63
C MET A 214 -5.67 10.55 3.79
N PRO A 215 -6.48 9.47 3.75
CA PRO A 215 -6.54 8.51 4.85
C PRO A 215 -5.21 7.77 5.05
N ILE A 216 -4.44 7.53 4.00
CA ILE A 216 -3.12 6.90 4.08
C ILE A 216 -2.14 7.85 4.79
N VAL A 217 -2.12 9.12 4.39
CA VAL A 217 -1.26 10.15 5.01
C VAL A 217 -1.64 10.36 6.48
N LYS A 218 -2.93 10.46 6.81
CA LYS A 218 -3.40 10.57 8.20
C LYS A 218 -2.89 9.42 9.06
N LEU A 219 -2.94 8.20 8.55
CA LEU A 219 -2.44 7.03 9.26
C LEU A 219 -0.90 7.01 9.35
N ALA A 220 -0.19 7.49 8.33
CA ALA A 220 1.27 7.56 8.30
C ALA A 220 1.86 8.56 9.33
N ILE A 221 1.16 9.66 9.59
CA ILE A 221 1.61 10.68 10.57
C ILE A 221 1.14 10.38 11.99
N GLN A 222 0.25 9.39 12.15
CA GLN A 222 -0.25 8.97 13.44
C GLN A 222 0.88 8.28 14.23
N SER A 223 1.03 8.63 15.50
CA SER A 223 2.15 8.16 16.35
C SER A 223 1.72 7.37 17.58
N ASP A 224 0.42 7.11 17.76
CA ASP A 224 -0.07 6.34 18.91
C ASP A 224 0.22 4.84 18.71
N PRO A 225 1.11 4.22 19.51
CA PRO A 225 1.43 2.81 19.39
C PRO A 225 0.25 1.87 19.73
N GLY A 226 -0.77 2.38 20.42
CA GLY A 226 -2.00 1.63 20.70
C GLY A 226 -2.90 1.41 19.49
N ILE A 227 -2.64 2.10 18.38
CA ILE A 227 -3.43 1.99 17.14
C ILE A 227 -2.74 1.02 16.18
N THR A 228 -2.95 -0.26 16.39
CA THR A 228 -2.44 -1.36 15.54
C THR A 228 -3.52 -2.42 15.31
N ALA A 229 -3.35 -3.28 14.32
CA ALA A 229 -4.32 -4.31 13.92
C ALA A 229 -5.70 -3.74 13.61
N LYS A 230 -5.74 -2.58 12.93
CA LYS A 230 -6.98 -1.89 12.56
C LYS A 230 -7.11 -1.71 11.06
N PHE A 231 -8.33 -1.57 10.58
CA PHE A 231 -8.64 -1.22 9.20
C PHE A 231 -9.34 0.15 9.15
N PHE A 232 -8.74 1.10 8.44
CA PHE A 232 -9.22 2.48 8.39
C PHE A 232 -9.77 2.89 7.02
N LYS A 233 -10.66 3.88 7.06
CA LYS A 233 -11.07 4.71 5.93
C LYS A 233 -11.07 6.17 6.34
N ASP A 234 -11.32 7.06 5.39
CA ASP A 234 -11.58 8.45 5.74
C ASP A 234 -12.81 8.54 6.66
N GLY A 235 -12.59 9.15 7.83
CA GLY A 235 -13.64 9.33 8.84
C GLY A 235 -13.84 8.19 9.84
N GLY A 236 -13.01 7.11 9.84
CA GLY A 236 -13.14 6.08 10.87
C GLY A 236 -12.59 4.70 10.53
N GLU A 237 -12.99 3.72 11.33
CA GLU A 237 -12.63 2.31 11.14
C GLU A 237 -13.60 1.60 10.17
N VAL A 238 -13.11 0.54 9.55
CA VAL A 238 -13.88 -0.41 8.73
C VAL A 238 -13.86 -1.74 9.44
N ALA A 239 -15.00 -2.43 9.50
CA ALA A 239 -15.03 -3.82 9.96
C ALA A 239 -14.26 -4.72 8.98
N TRP A 240 -13.59 -5.76 9.54
CA TRP A 240 -12.77 -6.70 8.77
C TRP A 240 -13.56 -7.57 7.78
#